data_ba30dc72dd88a378b65f07bc73ccb89d
#
_entry.id   ba30dc72dd88a378b65f07bc73ccb89d
#
_cell.length_a   1.000
_cell.length_b   1.000
_cell.length_c   1.000
_cell.angle_alpha   90.00
_cell.angle_beta   90.00
_cell.angle_gamma   90.00
#
_symmetry.space_group_name_H-M   'P 1'
#
loop_
_entity.id
_entity.type
_entity.pdbx_description
1 polymer ?
#
loop_
_entity_poly.entity_id
_entity_poly.type
_entity_poly.pdbx_seq_one_letter_code
_entity_poly.pdbx_strand_id
1 'polypeptide(L)'
;MSHTRWYILLGLGLASTSVMVYALQYLTFHNAHDTIFYMLQDLAFVPVQVLLVMLLLDKLLQKKEKESLLNKMNMTIGVFFSEVGTGLISLFVETEKNVSALRSELAISTGWSAKRFDEGQRFIRDFTPDVTIDPAMLGRMKEYLLARRSDLLQLLENPNLLEHDKFTDLLWAVFHLTDELQHRASFDGLPESDLNHLKGDTARAYRLIVGEWLQYMKHLKTNYPYLYSIAVRTNPFNPDAQIEVTG
;
A
#
# COMPACT_ATOMS: atom_id res chain seq x y z
N MET A 1 35.79 -7.35 -10.58
CA MET A 1 35.65 -8.24 -11.74
C MET A 1 34.33 -7.85 -12.45
N SER A 2 34.36 -7.73 -13.80
CA SER A 2 33.10 -7.47 -14.52
C SER A 2 32.18 -8.68 -14.37
N HIS A 3 30.87 -8.44 -14.20
CA HIS A 3 29.86 -9.51 -14.07
C HIS A 3 29.99 -10.57 -15.16
N THR A 4 30.32 -10.16 -16.37
CA THR A 4 30.51 -11.06 -17.51
C THR A 4 31.63 -12.09 -17.29
N ARG A 5 32.77 -11.68 -16.70
CA ARG A 5 33.87 -12.61 -16.41
C ARG A 5 33.50 -13.63 -15.35
N TRP A 6 32.71 -13.24 -14.37
CA TRP A 6 32.23 -14.15 -13.33
C TRP A 6 31.31 -15.24 -13.92
N TYR A 7 30.37 -14.87 -14.81
CA TYR A 7 29.46 -15.84 -15.46
C TYR A 7 30.24 -16.80 -16.37
N ILE A 8 31.28 -16.34 -17.11
CA ILE A 8 32.11 -17.20 -17.95
C ILE A 8 32.88 -18.22 -17.09
N LEU A 9 33.48 -17.77 -15.97
CA LEU A 9 34.21 -18.65 -15.06
C LEU A 9 33.28 -19.69 -14.41
N LEU A 10 32.06 -19.28 -14.00
CA LEU A 10 31.06 -20.17 -13.47
C LEU A 10 30.60 -21.22 -14.49
N GLY A 11 30.37 -20.81 -15.74
CA GLY A 11 29.99 -21.71 -16.84
C GLY A 11 31.08 -22.73 -17.17
N LEU A 12 32.33 -22.27 -17.25
CA LEU A 12 33.47 -23.16 -17.44
C LEU A 12 33.67 -24.13 -16.28
N GLY A 13 33.47 -23.67 -15.04
CA GLY A 13 33.53 -24.53 -13.85
C GLY A 13 32.47 -25.62 -13.87
N LEU A 14 31.23 -25.28 -14.17
CA LEU A 14 30.13 -26.25 -14.27
C LEU A 14 30.35 -27.27 -15.41
N ALA A 15 30.78 -26.80 -16.58
CA ALA A 15 31.10 -27.68 -17.72
C ALA A 15 32.25 -28.65 -17.40
N SER A 16 33.31 -28.15 -16.75
CA SER A 16 34.43 -28.99 -16.30
C SER A 16 34.01 -30.05 -15.29
N THR A 17 33.14 -29.67 -14.34
CA THR A 17 32.59 -30.61 -13.35
C THR A 17 31.78 -31.71 -14.03
N SER A 18 30.94 -31.35 -15.00
CA SER A 18 30.13 -32.33 -15.76
C SER A 18 31.02 -33.33 -16.51
N VAL A 19 32.06 -32.83 -17.24
CA VAL A 19 32.98 -33.70 -17.95
C VAL A 19 33.73 -34.62 -16.98
N MET A 20 34.14 -34.12 -15.82
CA MET A 20 34.84 -34.91 -14.80
C MET A 20 33.98 -36.03 -14.23
N VAL A 21 32.65 -35.76 -13.99
CA VAL A 21 31.71 -36.76 -13.47
C VAL A 21 31.52 -37.86 -14.50
N TYR A 22 31.29 -37.56 -15.79
CA TYR A 22 31.16 -38.58 -16.85
C TYR A 22 32.45 -39.38 -17.05
N ALA A 23 33.62 -38.74 -16.98
CA ALA A 23 34.87 -39.44 -17.05
C ALA A 23 35.07 -40.38 -15.86
N LEU A 24 34.72 -39.99 -14.65
CA LEU A 24 34.75 -40.84 -13.45
C LEU A 24 33.79 -42.04 -13.60
N GLN A 25 32.58 -41.84 -14.12
CA GLN A 25 31.62 -42.88 -14.37
C GLN A 25 32.18 -43.91 -15.34
N TYR A 26 32.79 -43.45 -16.48
CA TYR A 26 33.38 -44.33 -17.45
C TYR A 26 34.57 -45.15 -16.87
N LEU A 27 35.44 -44.50 -16.09
CA LEU A 27 36.62 -45.16 -15.45
C LEU A 27 36.15 -46.16 -14.38
N THR A 28 35.04 -45.97 -13.73
CA THR A 28 34.54 -46.86 -12.66
C THR A 28 33.82 -48.08 -13.24
N PHE A 29 33.00 -47.86 -14.24
CA PHE A 29 32.12 -48.93 -14.78
C PHE A 29 32.63 -49.56 -16.09
N HIS A 30 33.59 -48.95 -16.76
CA HIS A 30 34.17 -49.39 -18.03
C HIS A 30 33.15 -49.71 -19.12
N ASN A 31 31.98 -49.10 -19.08
CA ASN A 31 30.91 -49.32 -20.02
C ASN A 31 30.52 -48.05 -20.78
N ALA A 32 31.03 -47.91 -21.99
CA ALA A 32 30.78 -46.73 -22.83
C ALA A 32 29.31 -46.65 -23.27
N HIS A 33 28.63 -47.79 -23.46
CA HIS A 33 27.25 -47.82 -23.86
C HIS A 33 26.32 -47.18 -22.79
N ASP A 34 26.51 -47.57 -21.54
CA ASP A 34 25.70 -47.04 -20.44
C ASP A 34 26.01 -45.54 -20.21
N THR A 35 27.25 -45.13 -20.33
CA THR A 35 27.61 -43.71 -20.22
C THR A 35 26.92 -42.86 -21.29
N ILE A 36 26.89 -43.34 -22.56
CA ILE A 36 26.20 -42.63 -23.65
C ILE A 36 24.68 -42.63 -23.42
N PHE A 37 24.12 -43.78 -22.96
CA PHE A 37 22.71 -43.90 -22.67
C PHE A 37 22.25 -42.87 -21.62
N TYR A 38 22.94 -42.77 -20.49
CA TYR A 38 22.60 -41.81 -19.44
C TYR A 38 22.81 -40.36 -19.90
N MET A 39 23.85 -40.07 -20.68
CA MET A 39 24.07 -38.75 -21.25
C MET A 39 22.93 -38.31 -22.18
N LEU A 40 22.40 -39.22 -23.00
CA LEU A 40 21.23 -38.96 -23.85
C LEU A 40 19.95 -38.78 -23.03
N GLN A 41 19.80 -39.56 -21.98
CA GLN A 41 18.68 -39.43 -21.04
C GLN A 41 18.69 -38.09 -20.33
N ASP A 42 19.85 -37.67 -19.81
CA ASP A 42 20.01 -36.36 -19.19
C ASP A 42 19.72 -35.23 -20.17
N LEU A 43 20.26 -35.31 -21.39
CA LEU A 43 19.97 -34.36 -22.46
C LEU A 43 18.49 -34.25 -22.80
N ALA A 44 17.80 -35.38 -22.84
CA ALA A 44 16.35 -35.44 -23.09
C ALA A 44 15.55 -34.79 -21.95
N PHE A 45 16.08 -34.80 -20.73
CA PHE A 45 15.43 -34.19 -19.57
C PHE A 45 15.72 -32.67 -19.41
N VAL A 46 16.75 -32.12 -20.07
CA VAL A 46 17.10 -30.69 -20.03
C VAL A 46 15.91 -29.78 -20.31
N PRO A 47 15.05 -29.99 -21.34
CA PRO A 47 13.90 -29.11 -21.58
C PRO A 47 12.94 -29.04 -20.38
N VAL A 48 12.75 -30.19 -19.70
CA VAL A 48 11.88 -30.25 -18.51
C VAL A 48 12.51 -29.49 -17.35
N GLN A 49 13.82 -29.64 -17.12
CA GLN A 49 14.56 -28.90 -16.09
C GLN A 49 14.51 -27.40 -16.34
N VAL A 50 14.73 -26.96 -17.57
CA VAL A 50 14.67 -25.54 -17.97
C VAL A 50 13.27 -24.99 -17.73
N LEU A 51 12.22 -25.72 -18.09
CA LEU A 51 10.83 -25.30 -17.84
C LEU A 51 10.56 -25.13 -16.34
N LEU A 52 10.97 -26.09 -15.51
CA LEU A 52 10.79 -26.00 -14.06
C LEU A 52 11.53 -24.79 -13.45
N VAL A 53 12.78 -24.56 -13.87
CA VAL A 53 13.57 -23.42 -13.42
C VAL A 53 12.92 -22.11 -13.86
N MET A 54 12.45 -22.01 -15.12
CA MET A 54 11.75 -20.82 -15.61
C MET A 54 10.48 -20.53 -14.80
N LEU A 55 9.65 -21.54 -14.52
CA LEU A 55 8.43 -21.36 -13.72
C LEU A 55 8.73 -20.91 -12.29
N LEU A 56 9.80 -21.42 -11.68
CA LEU A 56 10.22 -20.99 -10.35
C LEU A 56 10.76 -19.55 -10.34
N LEU A 57 11.61 -19.20 -11.32
CA LEU A 57 12.16 -17.86 -11.44
C LEU A 57 11.07 -16.83 -11.73
N ASP A 58 10.13 -17.14 -12.61
CA ASP A 58 9.00 -16.26 -12.94
C ASP A 58 8.19 -15.92 -11.67
N LYS A 59 7.82 -16.93 -10.88
CA LYS A 59 7.13 -16.73 -9.60
C LYS A 59 7.92 -15.86 -8.61
N LEU A 60 9.24 -16.08 -8.54
CA LEU A 60 10.10 -15.28 -7.64
C LEU A 60 10.22 -13.83 -8.11
N LEU A 61 10.34 -13.61 -9.42
CA LEU A 61 10.42 -12.28 -10.01
C LEU A 61 9.10 -11.52 -9.81
N GLN A 62 7.97 -12.15 -10.13
CA GLN A 62 6.63 -11.56 -9.91
C GLN A 62 6.42 -11.18 -8.43
N LYS A 63 6.84 -12.04 -7.50
CA LYS A 63 6.75 -11.73 -6.07
C LYS A 63 7.58 -10.51 -5.70
N LYS A 64 8.85 -10.43 -6.15
CA LYS A 64 9.74 -9.29 -5.90
C LYS A 64 9.24 -8.01 -6.54
N GLU A 65 8.72 -8.09 -7.74
CA GLU A 65 8.15 -6.95 -8.46
C GLU A 65 6.93 -6.38 -7.71
N LYS A 66 6.02 -7.27 -7.28
CA LYS A 66 4.88 -6.89 -6.46
C LYS A 66 5.29 -6.26 -5.11
N GLU A 67 6.27 -6.83 -4.42
CA GLU A 67 6.81 -6.24 -3.18
C GLU A 67 7.42 -4.86 -3.41
N SER A 68 8.19 -4.68 -4.50
CA SER A 68 8.77 -3.39 -4.87
C SER A 68 7.71 -2.35 -5.20
N LEU A 69 6.67 -2.73 -5.95
CA LEU A 69 5.54 -1.87 -6.27
C LEU A 69 4.79 -1.43 -5.01
N LEU A 70 4.45 -2.37 -4.12
CA LEU A 70 3.79 -2.09 -2.85
C LEU A 70 4.61 -1.10 -1.99
N ASN A 71 5.93 -1.25 -1.95
CA ASN A 71 6.79 -0.33 -1.20
C ASN A 71 6.75 1.09 -1.79
N LYS A 72 6.83 1.23 -3.11
CA LYS A 72 6.73 2.54 -3.79
C LYS A 72 5.36 3.19 -3.54
N MET A 73 4.29 2.42 -3.64
CA MET A 73 2.94 2.88 -3.36
C MET A 73 2.79 3.36 -1.92
N ASN A 74 3.28 2.59 -0.94
CA ASN A 74 3.21 2.97 0.47
C ASN A 74 3.98 4.27 0.77
N MET A 75 5.07 4.56 0.06
CA MET A 75 5.74 5.86 0.15
C MET A 75 4.83 6.99 -0.32
N THR A 76 4.16 6.83 -1.45
CA THR A 76 3.25 7.84 -2.00
C THR A 76 1.99 8.01 -1.14
N ILE A 77 1.45 6.90 -0.62
CA ILE A 77 0.36 6.91 0.37
C ILE A 77 0.81 7.66 1.64
N GLY A 78 2.07 7.49 2.05
CA GLY A 78 2.65 8.23 3.16
C GLY A 78 2.66 9.74 2.94
N VAL A 79 3.06 10.20 1.76
CA VAL A 79 3.02 11.62 1.39
C VAL A 79 1.57 12.14 1.43
N PHE A 80 0.61 11.39 0.89
CA PHE A 80 -0.81 11.78 0.98
C PHE A 80 -1.27 11.97 2.43
N PHE A 81 -1.00 11.03 3.33
CA PHE A 81 -1.41 11.16 4.73
C PHE A 81 -0.67 12.26 5.48
N SER A 82 0.59 12.52 5.13
CA SER A 82 1.37 13.62 5.70
C SER A 82 0.82 14.99 5.30
N GLU A 83 0.52 15.19 4.02
CA GLU A 83 0.18 16.51 3.48
C GLU A 83 -1.33 16.80 3.49
N VAL A 84 -2.14 15.77 3.27
CA VAL A 84 -3.60 15.93 3.06
C VAL A 84 -4.41 15.08 4.04
N GLY A 85 -4.13 13.78 4.10
CA GLY A 85 -5.06 12.80 4.65
C GLY A 85 -5.31 12.96 6.13
N THR A 86 -4.28 13.13 6.97
CA THR A 86 -4.44 13.24 8.43
C THR A 86 -5.24 14.48 8.83
N GLY A 87 -4.95 15.62 8.22
CA GLY A 87 -5.71 16.84 8.50
C GLY A 87 -7.15 16.78 7.99
N LEU A 88 -7.38 16.12 6.86
CA LEU A 88 -8.73 15.91 6.35
C LEU A 88 -9.54 14.96 7.27
N ILE A 89 -8.92 13.90 7.80
CA ILE A 89 -9.55 13.03 8.80
C ILE A 89 -9.94 13.85 10.04
N SER A 90 -9.07 14.76 10.50
CA SER A 90 -9.39 15.63 11.67
C SER A 90 -10.63 16.47 11.40
N LEU A 91 -10.77 17.07 10.23
CA LEU A 91 -11.98 17.80 9.84
C LEU A 91 -13.22 16.89 9.80
N PHE A 92 -13.09 15.67 9.26
CA PHE A 92 -14.21 14.72 9.21
C PHE A 92 -14.63 14.24 10.61
N VAL A 93 -13.68 14.02 11.52
CA VAL A 93 -13.96 13.63 12.90
C VAL A 93 -14.84 14.70 13.62
N GLU A 94 -14.63 15.98 13.29
CA GLU A 94 -15.45 17.06 13.83
C GLU A 94 -16.91 17.04 13.32
N THR A 95 -17.15 16.44 12.16
CA THR A 95 -18.52 16.32 11.57
C THR A 95 -19.27 15.09 12.05
N GLU A 96 -18.60 14.11 12.64
CA GLU A 96 -19.16 12.80 12.96
C GLU A 96 -19.96 12.83 14.27
N LYS A 97 -21.22 12.44 14.22
CA LYS A 97 -22.08 12.35 15.41
C LYS A 97 -21.68 11.23 16.36
N ASN A 98 -21.25 10.10 15.80
CA ASN A 98 -20.86 8.91 16.57
C ASN A 98 -19.36 8.83 16.81
N VAL A 99 -18.70 9.98 17.02
CA VAL A 99 -17.24 10.09 17.17
C VAL A 99 -16.68 9.22 18.31
N SER A 100 -17.47 8.97 19.37
CA SER A 100 -17.04 8.13 20.50
C SER A 100 -16.76 6.68 20.08
N ALA A 101 -17.59 6.11 19.21
CA ALA A 101 -17.40 4.76 18.68
C ALA A 101 -16.14 4.70 17.80
N LEU A 102 -15.90 5.71 16.94
CA LEU A 102 -14.68 5.81 16.15
C LEU A 102 -13.44 5.93 17.02
N ARG A 103 -13.49 6.80 18.03
CA ARG A 103 -12.35 6.98 18.95
C ARG A 103 -12.01 5.71 19.71
N SER A 104 -12.99 4.95 20.22
CA SER A 104 -12.74 3.68 20.91
C SER A 104 -12.11 2.63 19.99
N GLU A 105 -12.47 2.62 18.72
CA GLU A 105 -12.04 1.63 17.75
C GLU A 105 -10.75 2.01 17.01
N LEU A 106 -10.45 3.32 16.86
CA LEU A 106 -9.36 3.84 16.03
C LEU A 106 -8.31 4.66 16.76
N ALA A 107 -8.41 4.80 18.08
CA ALA A 107 -7.31 5.36 18.88
C ALA A 107 -6.13 4.41 18.91
N ILE A 108 -5.36 4.37 17.82
CA ILE A 108 -4.19 3.49 17.69
C ILE A 108 -3.18 3.77 18.79
N SER A 109 -2.50 2.70 19.23
CA SER A 109 -1.43 2.79 20.21
C SER A 109 -0.23 1.93 19.79
N THR A 110 0.91 2.14 20.44
CA THR A 110 2.12 1.34 20.21
C THR A 110 1.90 -0.15 20.48
N GLY A 111 0.94 -0.49 21.37
CA GLY A 111 0.58 -1.87 21.73
C GLY A 111 -0.33 -2.61 20.74
N TRP A 112 -0.85 -1.96 19.70
CA TRP A 112 -1.75 -2.62 18.77
C TRP A 112 -1.12 -3.85 18.10
N SER A 113 -1.82 -4.99 18.14
CA SER A 113 -1.42 -6.21 17.41
C SER A 113 -1.95 -6.18 15.97
N ALA A 114 -1.42 -7.07 15.11
CA ALA A 114 -1.95 -7.26 13.76
C ALA A 114 -3.45 -7.61 13.79
N LYS A 115 -3.88 -8.44 14.76
CA LYS A 115 -5.29 -8.79 14.97
C LYS A 115 -6.16 -7.56 15.27
N ARG A 116 -5.66 -6.63 16.09
CA ARG A 116 -6.40 -5.39 16.44
C ARG A 116 -6.58 -4.49 15.21
N PHE A 117 -5.58 -4.40 14.33
CA PHE A 117 -5.73 -3.71 13.03
C PHE A 117 -6.80 -4.37 12.16
N ASP A 118 -6.85 -5.70 12.12
CA ASP A 118 -7.85 -6.42 11.32
C ASP A 118 -9.27 -6.28 11.89
N GLU A 119 -9.40 -6.13 13.20
CA GLU A 119 -10.66 -5.79 13.88
C GLU A 119 -11.12 -4.38 13.53
N GLY A 120 -10.24 -3.39 13.60
CA GLY A 120 -10.50 -2.02 13.16
C GLY A 120 -10.90 -1.93 11.67
N GLN A 121 -10.24 -2.70 10.80
CA GLN A 121 -10.60 -2.77 9.38
C GLN A 121 -12.01 -3.35 9.16
N ARG A 122 -12.41 -4.35 9.95
CA ARG A 122 -13.78 -4.89 9.90
C ARG A 122 -14.79 -3.86 10.35
N PHE A 123 -14.51 -3.18 11.47
CA PHE A 123 -15.34 -2.11 11.97
C PHE A 123 -15.57 -1.02 10.90
N ILE A 124 -14.52 -0.50 10.26
CA ILE A 124 -14.62 0.54 9.23
C ILE A 124 -15.37 0.06 7.98
N ARG A 125 -15.26 -1.21 7.62
CA ARG A 125 -16.01 -1.76 6.47
C ARG A 125 -17.52 -1.64 6.67
N ASP A 126 -17.96 -1.91 7.89
CA ASP A 126 -19.39 -1.92 8.25
C ASP A 126 -19.87 -0.55 8.76
N PHE A 127 -18.92 0.38 8.99
CA PHE A 127 -19.22 1.71 9.49
C PHE A 127 -19.82 2.60 8.39
N THR A 128 -20.93 3.23 8.73
CA THR A 128 -21.56 4.26 7.89
C THR A 128 -21.44 5.60 8.61
N PRO A 129 -20.66 6.57 8.07
CA PRO A 129 -20.52 7.89 8.68
C PRO A 129 -21.87 8.62 8.76
N ASP A 130 -22.20 9.15 9.92
CA ASP A 130 -23.34 10.06 10.12
C ASP A 130 -22.82 11.50 10.32
N VAL A 131 -22.50 12.14 9.20
CA VAL A 131 -21.89 13.45 9.20
C VAL A 131 -22.92 14.58 9.35
N THR A 132 -22.58 15.57 10.15
CA THR A 132 -23.28 16.86 10.24
C THR A 132 -22.40 17.94 9.63
N ILE A 133 -22.91 18.62 8.62
CA ILE A 133 -22.20 19.73 7.97
C ILE A 133 -23.01 21.01 8.09
N ASP A 134 -22.31 22.10 8.31
CA ASP A 134 -22.83 23.45 8.29
C ASP A 134 -22.00 24.33 7.33
N PRO A 135 -22.44 25.55 7.00
CA PRO A 135 -21.72 26.45 6.11
C PRO A 135 -20.29 26.73 6.56
N ALA A 136 -20.03 26.88 7.84
CA ALA A 136 -18.70 27.17 8.38
C ALA A 136 -17.76 25.96 8.19
N MET A 137 -18.24 24.74 8.45
CA MET A 137 -17.50 23.51 8.24
C MET A 137 -17.18 23.29 6.75
N LEU A 138 -18.15 23.49 5.87
CA LEU A 138 -17.93 23.40 4.41
C LEU A 138 -16.92 24.42 3.93
N GLY A 139 -16.93 25.65 4.49
CA GLY A 139 -15.93 26.67 4.23
C GLY A 139 -14.52 26.23 4.64
N ARG A 140 -14.35 25.67 5.83
CA ARG A 140 -13.07 25.15 6.31
C ARG A 140 -12.56 23.98 5.45
N MET A 141 -13.45 23.05 5.07
CA MET A 141 -13.08 21.96 4.18
C MET A 141 -12.64 22.47 2.81
N LYS A 142 -13.37 23.42 2.23
CA LYS A 142 -13.03 24.07 0.96
C LYS A 142 -11.65 24.70 1.02
N GLU A 143 -11.38 25.52 2.01
CA GLU A 143 -10.09 26.19 2.19
C GLU A 143 -8.96 25.16 2.34
N TYR A 144 -9.16 24.14 3.17
CA TYR A 144 -8.19 23.09 3.41
C TYR A 144 -7.85 22.31 2.14
N LEU A 145 -8.87 21.88 1.37
CA LEU A 145 -8.69 21.09 0.18
C LEU A 145 -8.14 21.89 -1.00
N LEU A 146 -8.56 23.16 -1.16
CA LEU A 146 -8.03 24.03 -2.21
C LEU A 146 -6.56 24.36 -2.01
N ALA A 147 -6.15 24.57 -0.77
CA ALA A 147 -4.73 24.81 -0.44
C ALA A 147 -3.82 23.59 -0.80
N ARG A 148 -4.40 22.39 -0.92
CA ARG A 148 -3.70 21.12 -1.21
C ARG A 148 -4.04 20.52 -2.58
N ARG A 149 -4.74 21.29 -3.41
CA ARG A 149 -5.22 20.79 -4.70
C ARG A 149 -4.10 20.37 -5.64
N SER A 150 -2.97 21.09 -5.60
CA SER A 150 -1.78 20.73 -6.39
C SER A 150 -1.22 19.36 -5.99
N ASP A 151 -1.19 19.06 -4.70
CA ASP A 151 -0.67 17.80 -4.17
C ASP A 151 -1.58 16.64 -4.57
N LEU A 152 -2.91 16.85 -4.50
CA LEU A 152 -3.90 15.87 -4.97
C LEU A 152 -3.77 15.57 -6.47
N LEU A 153 -3.52 16.59 -7.30
CA LEU A 153 -3.29 16.42 -8.73
C LEU A 153 -2.01 15.62 -9.01
N GLN A 154 -0.91 15.93 -8.35
CA GLN A 154 0.34 15.18 -8.49
C GLN A 154 0.18 13.70 -8.09
N LEU A 155 -0.64 13.43 -7.08
CA LEU A 155 -0.93 12.06 -6.66
C LEU A 155 -1.77 11.32 -7.71
N LEU A 156 -2.78 11.97 -8.29
CA LEU A 156 -3.61 11.38 -9.36
C LEU A 156 -2.82 11.11 -10.65
N GLU A 157 -1.78 11.90 -10.94
CA GLU A 157 -0.90 11.71 -12.09
C GLU A 157 0.17 10.60 -11.86
N ASN A 158 0.28 10.06 -10.65
CA ASN A 158 1.29 9.06 -10.35
C ASN A 158 0.87 7.65 -10.83
N PRO A 159 1.53 7.10 -11.87
CA PRO A 159 1.13 5.82 -12.45
C PRO A 159 1.22 4.64 -11.49
N ASN A 160 2.07 4.71 -10.45
CA ASN A 160 2.18 3.64 -9.47
C ASN A 160 0.94 3.52 -8.59
N LEU A 161 0.13 4.58 -8.44
CA LEU A 161 -1.09 4.56 -7.64
C LEU A 161 -2.28 3.96 -8.40
N LEU A 162 -2.27 4.00 -9.73
CA LEU A 162 -3.35 3.44 -10.56
C LEU A 162 -3.50 1.93 -10.39
N GLU A 163 -2.48 1.26 -9.87
CA GLU A 163 -2.52 -0.18 -9.56
C GLU A 163 -3.11 -0.49 -8.16
N HIS A 164 -3.46 0.55 -7.38
CA HIS A 164 -4.08 0.39 -6.07
C HIS A 164 -5.52 0.91 -6.10
N ASP A 165 -6.46 0.07 -6.52
CA ASP A 165 -7.87 0.42 -6.73
C ASP A 165 -8.46 1.24 -5.56
N LYS A 166 -8.30 0.77 -4.32
CA LYS A 166 -8.89 1.42 -3.14
C LYS A 166 -8.32 2.82 -2.88
N PHE A 167 -7.02 2.99 -3.06
CA PHE A 167 -6.40 4.30 -2.86
C PHE A 167 -6.75 5.25 -4.02
N THR A 168 -6.86 4.73 -5.21
CA THR A 168 -7.36 5.48 -6.38
C THR A 168 -8.80 5.93 -6.17
N ASP A 169 -9.67 5.05 -5.67
CA ASP A 169 -11.06 5.40 -5.30
C ASP A 169 -11.10 6.50 -4.23
N LEU A 170 -10.22 6.42 -3.23
CA LEU A 170 -10.08 7.47 -2.22
C LEU A 170 -9.68 8.82 -2.84
N LEU A 171 -8.65 8.84 -3.68
CA LEU A 171 -8.19 10.07 -4.34
C LEU A 171 -9.30 10.69 -5.19
N TRP A 172 -10.03 9.89 -5.96
CA TRP A 172 -11.16 10.38 -6.74
C TRP A 172 -12.29 10.91 -5.86
N ALA A 173 -12.60 10.28 -4.73
CA ALA A 173 -13.62 10.77 -3.81
C ALA A 173 -13.22 12.11 -3.17
N VAL A 174 -11.95 12.26 -2.75
CA VAL A 174 -11.43 13.51 -2.19
C VAL A 174 -11.38 14.60 -3.25
N PHE A 175 -10.93 14.28 -4.46
CA PHE A 175 -10.86 15.24 -5.56
C PHE A 175 -12.26 15.70 -6.01
N HIS A 176 -13.22 14.77 -6.11
CA HIS A 176 -14.61 15.09 -6.39
C HIS A 176 -15.21 16.05 -5.33
N LEU A 177 -15.01 15.73 -4.04
CA LEU A 177 -15.44 16.62 -2.97
C LEU A 177 -14.77 18.01 -3.06
N THR A 178 -13.48 18.05 -3.44
CA THR A 178 -12.77 19.31 -3.65
C THR A 178 -13.40 20.14 -4.75
N ASP A 179 -13.73 19.53 -5.90
CA ASP A 179 -14.35 20.22 -7.03
C ASP A 179 -15.78 20.67 -6.68
N GLU A 180 -16.57 19.85 -6.00
CA GLU A 180 -17.90 20.22 -5.52
C GLU A 180 -17.86 21.46 -4.61
N LEU A 181 -16.94 21.49 -3.67
CA LEU A 181 -16.77 22.65 -2.78
C LEU A 181 -16.22 23.87 -3.52
N GLN A 182 -15.30 23.68 -4.48
CA GLN A 182 -14.69 24.77 -5.26
C GLN A 182 -15.72 25.55 -6.07
N HIS A 183 -16.65 24.87 -6.71
CA HIS A 183 -17.62 25.49 -7.62
C HIS A 183 -18.75 26.23 -6.91
N ARG A 184 -18.88 26.14 -5.59
CA ARG A 184 -19.87 26.90 -4.82
C ARG A 184 -19.27 28.20 -4.30
N ALA A 185 -19.90 29.33 -4.63
CA ALA A 185 -19.45 30.65 -4.17
C ALA A 185 -19.72 30.87 -2.68
N SER A 186 -20.85 30.34 -2.17
CA SER A 186 -21.24 30.37 -0.74
C SER A 186 -21.90 29.08 -0.37
N PHE A 187 -21.90 28.78 0.92
CA PHE A 187 -22.61 27.65 1.52
C PHE A 187 -23.86 28.09 2.33
N ASP A 188 -24.11 29.40 2.40
CA ASP A 188 -25.28 29.93 3.09
C ASP A 188 -26.54 29.75 2.22
N GLY A 189 -27.61 29.26 2.84
CA GLY A 189 -28.91 29.13 2.18
C GLY A 189 -28.98 28.04 1.10
N LEU A 190 -28.07 27.05 1.13
CA LEU A 190 -28.12 25.92 0.21
C LEU A 190 -29.44 25.14 0.35
N PRO A 191 -30.06 24.66 -0.74
CA PRO A 191 -31.19 23.76 -0.70
C PRO A 191 -30.85 22.47 0.10
N GLU A 192 -31.85 21.90 0.76
CA GLU A 192 -31.66 20.66 1.53
C GLU A 192 -31.14 19.50 0.67
N SER A 193 -31.58 19.43 -0.58
CA SER A 193 -31.06 18.44 -1.56
C SER A 193 -29.57 18.58 -1.80
N ASP A 194 -29.05 19.82 -1.88
CA ASP A 194 -27.63 20.08 -2.10
C ASP A 194 -26.80 19.80 -0.84
N LEU A 195 -27.31 20.14 0.34
CA LEU A 195 -26.71 19.75 1.61
C LEU A 195 -26.63 18.22 1.76
N ASN A 196 -27.67 17.49 1.39
CA ASN A 196 -27.68 16.03 1.43
C ASN A 196 -26.70 15.42 0.41
N HIS A 197 -26.51 16.03 -0.74
CA HIS A 197 -25.50 15.65 -1.72
C HIS A 197 -24.08 15.81 -1.11
N LEU A 198 -23.75 16.99 -0.59
CA LEU A 198 -22.45 17.23 0.05
C LEU A 198 -22.20 16.35 1.28
N LYS A 199 -23.24 16.02 2.07
CA LYS A 199 -23.12 15.02 3.15
C LYS A 199 -22.74 13.65 2.59
N GLY A 200 -23.36 13.22 1.51
CA GLY A 200 -23.06 11.93 0.86
C GLY A 200 -21.62 11.86 0.37
N ASP A 201 -21.12 12.92 -0.27
CA ASP A 201 -19.74 12.98 -0.76
C ASP A 201 -18.74 13.05 0.39
N THR A 202 -19.02 13.83 1.43
CA THR A 202 -18.22 13.89 2.65
C THR A 202 -18.15 12.51 3.32
N ALA A 203 -19.26 11.84 3.51
CA ALA A 203 -19.33 10.50 4.12
C ALA A 203 -18.57 9.45 3.29
N ARG A 204 -18.65 9.53 1.96
CA ARG A 204 -17.90 8.66 1.04
C ARG A 204 -16.40 8.85 1.20
N ALA A 205 -15.91 10.09 1.09
CA ALA A 205 -14.50 10.41 1.27
C ALA A 205 -14.00 10.00 2.66
N TYR A 206 -14.79 10.27 3.70
CA TYR A 206 -14.47 9.92 5.08
C TYR A 206 -14.28 8.41 5.28
N ARG A 207 -15.20 7.59 4.82
CA ARG A 207 -15.09 6.13 4.94
C ARG A 207 -13.86 5.58 4.22
N LEU A 208 -13.59 6.05 3.00
CA LEU A 208 -12.45 5.61 2.20
C LEU A 208 -11.13 6.01 2.85
N ILE A 209 -11.01 7.27 3.29
CA ILE A 209 -9.75 7.77 3.88
C ILE A 209 -9.41 7.07 5.19
N VAL A 210 -10.40 6.79 6.05
CA VAL A 210 -10.18 6.10 7.32
C VAL A 210 -9.76 4.64 7.08
N GLY A 211 -10.38 3.97 6.11
CA GLY A 211 -9.99 2.61 5.72
C GLY A 211 -8.54 2.51 5.26
N GLU A 212 -8.12 3.40 4.37
CA GLU A 212 -6.75 3.45 3.86
C GLU A 212 -5.76 3.94 4.92
N TRP A 213 -6.14 4.91 5.78
CA TRP A 213 -5.33 5.35 6.90
C TRP A 213 -4.98 4.19 7.85
N LEU A 214 -5.95 3.37 8.21
CA LEU A 214 -5.71 2.24 9.10
C LEU A 214 -4.81 1.17 8.47
N GLN A 215 -4.92 0.94 7.16
CA GLN A 215 -4.00 0.09 6.41
C GLN A 215 -2.57 0.65 6.45
N TYR A 216 -2.44 1.95 6.20
CA TYR A 216 -1.17 2.65 6.24
C TYR A 216 -0.55 2.60 7.65
N MET A 217 -1.32 2.78 8.72
CA MET A 217 -0.84 2.64 10.10
C MET A 217 -0.30 1.24 10.39
N LYS A 218 -0.98 0.19 9.92
CA LYS A 218 -0.49 -1.20 10.01
C LYS A 218 0.85 -1.38 9.27
N HIS A 219 0.98 -0.79 8.09
CA HIS A 219 2.22 -0.80 7.32
C HIS A 219 3.36 -0.08 8.04
N LEU A 220 3.11 1.12 8.57
CA LEU A 220 4.11 1.87 9.34
C LEU A 220 4.58 1.08 10.56
N LYS A 221 3.67 0.48 11.31
CA LYS A 221 4.03 -0.30 12.48
C LYS A 221 4.99 -1.43 12.14
N THR A 222 4.77 -2.10 11.02
CA THR A 222 5.57 -3.27 10.60
C THR A 222 6.92 -2.88 10.02
N ASN A 223 6.96 -1.82 9.21
CA ASN A 223 8.12 -1.51 8.38
C ASN A 223 8.89 -0.26 8.86
N TYR A 224 8.20 0.69 9.50
CA TYR A 224 8.74 1.99 9.91
C TYR A 224 8.30 2.39 11.33
N PRO A 225 8.73 1.65 12.39
CA PRO A 225 8.25 1.85 13.77
C PRO A 225 8.43 3.29 14.29
N TYR A 226 9.47 3.99 13.84
CA TYR A 226 9.71 5.38 14.22
C TYR A 226 8.67 6.35 13.63
N LEU A 227 8.22 6.12 12.38
CA LEU A 227 7.11 6.89 11.77
C LEU A 227 5.78 6.53 12.42
N TYR A 228 5.59 5.25 12.76
CA TYR A 228 4.41 4.84 13.51
C TYR A 228 4.31 5.52 14.87
N SER A 229 5.43 5.70 15.56
CA SER A 229 5.47 6.43 16.85
C SER A 229 4.96 7.88 16.73
N ILE A 230 5.32 8.59 15.66
CA ILE A 230 4.79 9.93 15.39
C ILE A 230 3.29 9.85 15.07
N ALA A 231 2.89 8.91 14.21
CA ALA A 231 1.49 8.74 13.81
C ALA A 231 0.56 8.43 15.00
N VAL A 232 1.02 7.68 16.00
CA VAL A 232 0.28 7.47 17.25
C VAL A 232 0.08 8.77 18.03
N ARG A 233 1.11 9.61 18.10
CA ARG A 233 1.07 10.90 18.83
C ARG A 233 0.31 12.00 18.10
N THR A 234 0.06 11.83 16.80
CA THR A 234 -0.74 12.74 15.95
C THR A 234 -2.05 12.12 15.48
N ASN A 235 -2.50 11.06 16.17
CA ASN A 235 -3.69 10.32 15.80
C ASN A 235 -4.95 11.20 15.84
N PRO A 236 -5.66 11.43 14.72
CA PRO A 236 -6.84 12.30 14.67
C PRO A 236 -8.05 11.77 15.47
N PHE A 237 -8.06 10.48 15.83
CA PHE A 237 -9.09 9.88 16.67
C PHE A 237 -8.79 9.93 18.17
N ASN A 238 -7.57 10.29 18.56
CA ASN A 238 -7.21 10.45 19.96
C ASN A 238 -7.26 11.93 20.38
N PRO A 239 -8.24 12.35 21.19
CA PRO A 239 -8.31 13.75 21.64
C PRO A 239 -7.15 14.16 22.56
N ASP A 240 -6.49 13.20 23.19
CA ASP A 240 -5.35 13.42 24.09
C ASP A 240 -3.99 13.23 23.37
N ALA A 241 -4.00 13.17 22.01
CA ALA A 241 -2.77 13.04 21.24
C ALA A 241 -1.88 14.25 21.43
N GLN A 242 -0.62 14.01 21.83
CA GLN A 242 0.40 15.04 22.04
C GLN A 242 1.65 14.66 21.27
N ILE A 243 2.20 15.65 20.55
CA ILE A 243 3.40 15.43 19.72
C ILE A 243 4.66 15.22 20.58
N GLU A 244 4.68 15.81 21.77
CA GLU A 244 5.82 15.69 22.67
C GLU A 244 5.96 14.25 23.19
N VAL A 245 7.21 13.84 23.37
CA VAL A 245 7.56 12.56 23.99
C VAL A 245 7.59 12.78 25.50
N THR A 246 6.50 12.41 26.17
CA THR A 246 6.48 12.33 27.64
C THR A 246 7.03 10.97 28.03
N GLY A 247 8.20 10.96 28.74
CA GLY A 247 8.91 9.77 29.19
C GLY A 247 8.16 8.99 30.26
#